data_1308b1214854dd6d65fa65ee5ebc2feb
#
_entry.id   1308b1214854dd6d65fa65ee5ebc2feb
#
_cell.length_a   1.000
_cell.length_b   1.000
_cell.length_c   1.000
_cell.angle_alpha   90.00
_cell.angle_beta   90.00
_cell.angle_gamma   90.00
#
_symmetry.space_group_name_H-M   'P 1'
#
loop_
_entity.id
_entity.type
_entity.pdbx_description
1 polymer ?
#
loop_
_entity_poly.entity_id
_entity_poly.type
_entity_poly.pdbx_seq_one_letter_code
_entity_poly.pdbx_strand_id
1 'polypeptide(L)'
;AATPPGYGVNWLCTMDVAIRAANILMAYDLFISVGAEFDEPFLLEFNALILAHGKHIASHLEWHDIHRANHYLADIAGLLFVAAYLSRSAETDTWLAFSVQQLIKEVGLQFTSDGANFEASPSYHRLSSEMVVYATALVLSLPDDKMAALTEFDNHLWLSHPPLDPAPVELFPVPGSAQISPFPARYFERLERMAEFTIHVTKPNGRIAQIGDNDSGRFFKLCPSFVEVDGKPQEQHLDHRSTVAAINGLFDRSGFAEFAGPDFTFETSI
;
A
#
# COMPACT_ATOMS: atom_id res chain seq x y z
N ALA A 1 20.77 -17.01 -10.46
CA ALA A 1 19.77 -16.04 -10.92
C ALA A 1 20.39 -15.10 -11.94
N ALA A 2 19.64 -14.73 -12.98
CA ALA A 2 20.14 -13.83 -14.03
C ALA A 2 20.32 -12.38 -13.53
N THR A 3 19.61 -11.99 -12.47
CA THR A 3 19.68 -10.67 -11.84
C THR A 3 19.75 -10.83 -10.31
N PRO A 4 20.97 -10.87 -9.73
CA PRO A 4 21.11 -10.95 -8.28
C PRO A 4 20.56 -9.68 -7.59
N PRO A 5 20.16 -9.75 -6.32
CA PRO A 5 19.68 -8.61 -5.55
C PRO A 5 20.60 -7.40 -5.64
N GLY A 6 20.03 -6.22 -5.88
CA GLY A 6 20.77 -4.95 -6.01
C GLY A 6 21.43 -4.71 -7.39
N TYR A 7 21.31 -5.63 -8.35
CA TYR A 7 21.94 -5.48 -9.66
C TYR A 7 20.95 -5.60 -10.81
N GLY A 8 21.22 -4.83 -11.86
CA GLY A 8 20.45 -4.87 -13.11
C GLY A 8 19.14 -4.07 -13.06
N VAL A 9 18.43 -4.07 -14.18
CA VAL A 9 17.24 -3.25 -14.43
C VAL A 9 16.13 -3.46 -13.38
N ASN A 10 16.00 -4.66 -12.83
CA ASN A 10 14.97 -5.00 -11.85
C ASN A 10 15.18 -4.33 -10.46
N TRP A 11 16.33 -3.70 -10.26
CA TRP A 11 16.67 -3.05 -8.98
C TRP A 11 16.96 -1.55 -9.15
N LEU A 12 16.71 -0.98 -10.34
CA LEU A 12 17.05 0.41 -10.64
C LEU A 12 16.03 1.40 -10.05
N CYS A 13 14.75 1.08 -10.16
CA CYS A 13 13.64 1.89 -9.62
C CYS A 13 13.18 1.25 -8.31
N THR A 14 13.26 1.99 -7.21
CA THR A 14 12.91 1.48 -5.89
C THR A 14 11.41 1.25 -5.75
N MET A 15 10.58 2.08 -6.36
CA MET A 15 9.14 1.86 -6.48
C MET A 15 8.82 0.46 -7.04
N ASP A 16 9.49 0.04 -8.12
CA ASP A 16 9.27 -1.29 -8.72
C ASP A 16 9.68 -2.41 -7.75
N VAL A 17 10.76 -2.22 -7.00
CA VAL A 17 11.22 -3.15 -5.97
C VAL A 17 10.21 -3.27 -4.85
N ALA A 18 9.65 -2.14 -4.41
CA ALA A 18 8.68 -2.03 -3.34
C ALA A 18 7.33 -2.69 -3.71
N ILE A 19 6.77 -2.33 -4.87
CA ILE A 19 5.53 -2.93 -5.39
C ILE A 19 5.71 -4.43 -5.60
N ARG A 20 6.84 -4.86 -6.15
CA ARG A 20 7.16 -6.28 -6.34
C ARG A 20 7.22 -7.04 -5.03
N ALA A 21 7.86 -6.49 -3.99
CA ALA A 21 7.92 -7.11 -2.67
C ALA A 21 6.51 -7.31 -2.09
N ALA A 22 5.68 -6.27 -2.10
CA ALA A 22 4.31 -6.33 -1.62
C ALA A 22 3.47 -7.37 -2.40
N ASN A 23 3.58 -7.41 -3.74
CA ASN A 23 2.85 -8.38 -4.56
C ASN A 23 3.30 -9.83 -4.34
N ILE A 24 4.60 -10.06 -4.13
CA ILE A 24 5.13 -11.40 -3.79
C ILE A 24 4.59 -11.84 -2.42
N LEU A 25 4.55 -10.95 -1.43
CA LEU A 25 4.02 -11.24 -0.09
C LEU A 25 2.52 -11.49 -0.12
N MET A 26 1.74 -10.67 -0.84
CA MET A 26 0.31 -10.88 -1.04
C MET A 26 0.03 -12.23 -1.72
N ALA A 27 0.77 -12.57 -2.77
CA ALA A 27 0.61 -13.87 -3.43
C ALA A 27 0.94 -15.03 -2.48
N TYR A 28 2.01 -14.93 -1.70
CA TYR A 28 2.37 -15.93 -0.70
C TYR A 28 1.25 -16.13 0.32
N ASP A 29 0.70 -15.03 0.87
CA ASP A 29 -0.38 -15.08 1.85
C ASP A 29 -1.65 -15.72 1.27
N LEU A 30 -2.03 -15.36 0.05
CA LEU A 30 -3.15 -15.98 -0.67
C LEU A 30 -2.94 -17.49 -0.88
N PHE A 31 -1.74 -17.95 -1.21
CA PHE A 31 -1.47 -19.38 -1.32
C PHE A 31 -1.59 -20.10 0.03
N ILE A 32 -1.04 -19.50 1.10
CA ILE A 32 -1.17 -20.06 2.45
C ILE A 32 -2.64 -20.11 2.89
N SER A 33 -3.43 -19.07 2.60
CA SER A 33 -4.85 -19.00 3.00
C SER A 33 -5.71 -20.11 2.37
N VAL A 34 -5.30 -20.64 1.21
CA VAL A 34 -5.96 -21.78 0.55
C VAL A 34 -5.28 -23.12 0.84
N GLY A 35 -4.37 -23.17 1.82
CA GLY A 35 -3.75 -24.41 2.31
C GLY A 35 -2.53 -24.87 1.51
N ALA A 36 -1.87 -23.99 0.75
CA ALA A 36 -0.60 -24.33 0.13
C ALA A 36 0.50 -24.52 1.18
N GLU A 37 1.32 -25.55 1.01
CA GLU A 37 2.48 -25.83 1.85
C GLU A 37 3.77 -25.60 1.05
N PHE A 38 4.75 -24.97 1.68
CA PHE A 38 6.06 -24.73 1.09
C PHE A 38 7.14 -25.43 1.92
N ASP A 39 8.13 -26.01 1.25
CA ASP A 39 9.23 -26.70 1.91
C ASP A 39 10.24 -25.73 2.55
N GLU A 40 11.04 -26.23 3.46
CA GLU A 40 12.04 -25.43 4.18
C GLU A 40 13.05 -24.74 3.24
N PRO A 41 13.61 -25.39 2.21
CA PRO A 41 14.48 -24.71 1.24
C PRO A 41 13.83 -23.50 0.56
N PHE A 42 12.57 -23.64 0.13
CA PHE A 42 11.81 -22.50 -0.45
C PHE A 42 11.65 -21.36 0.57
N LEU A 43 11.25 -21.68 1.82
CA LEU A 43 11.04 -20.66 2.86
C LEU A 43 12.33 -19.92 3.20
N LEU A 44 13.47 -20.59 3.22
CA LEU A 44 14.78 -19.96 3.45
C LEU A 44 15.13 -18.99 2.30
N GLU A 45 14.98 -19.42 1.05
CA GLU A 45 15.22 -18.56 -0.12
C GLU A 45 14.24 -17.39 -0.18
N PHE A 46 12.97 -17.65 0.10
CA PHE A 46 11.91 -16.65 0.12
C PHE A 46 12.19 -15.55 1.15
N ASN A 47 12.49 -15.93 2.40
CA ASN A 47 12.81 -14.98 3.47
C ASN A 47 14.08 -14.16 3.13
N ALA A 48 15.10 -14.80 2.57
CA ALA A 48 16.31 -14.10 2.12
C ALA A 48 16.01 -13.08 1.00
N LEU A 49 15.13 -13.45 0.06
CA LEU A 49 14.69 -12.56 -1.01
C LEU A 49 13.92 -11.35 -0.46
N ILE A 50 12.96 -11.57 0.44
CA ILE A 50 12.17 -10.49 1.05
C ILE A 50 13.06 -9.55 1.88
N LEU A 51 14.00 -10.10 2.66
CA LEU A 51 14.98 -9.30 3.39
C LEU A 51 15.85 -8.44 2.45
N ALA A 52 16.28 -9.01 1.31
CA ALA A 52 17.05 -8.26 0.32
C ALA A 52 16.25 -7.10 -0.29
N HIS A 53 14.93 -7.29 -0.54
CA HIS A 53 14.05 -6.21 -0.96
C HIS A 53 13.95 -5.11 0.10
N GLY A 54 13.72 -5.46 1.36
CA GLY A 54 13.66 -4.50 2.47
C GLY A 54 14.92 -3.67 2.59
N LYS A 55 16.09 -4.32 2.57
CA LYS A 55 17.40 -3.64 2.61
C LYS A 55 17.60 -2.69 1.44
N HIS A 56 17.21 -3.12 0.24
CA HIS A 56 17.29 -2.25 -0.94
C HIS A 56 16.38 -1.04 -0.80
N ILE A 57 15.11 -1.23 -0.47
CA ILE A 57 14.14 -0.14 -0.30
C ILE A 57 14.62 0.83 0.77
N ALA A 58 14.99 0.34 1.96
CA ALA A 58 15.43 1.19 3.07
C ALA A 58 16.68 2.04 2.75
N SER A 59 17.55 1.57 1.83
CA SER A 59 18.78 2.29 1.44
C SER A 59 18.66 3.12 0.17
N HIS A 60 17.57 3.01 -0.59
CA HIS A 60 17.41 3.68 -1.89
C HIS A 60 16.03 4.36 -2.03
N LEU A 61 15.50 4.91 -0.93
CA LEU A 61 14.21 5.61 -0.97
C LEU A 61 14.21 6.73 -2.03
N GLU A 62 13.17 6.76 -2.86
CA GLU A 62 12.95 7.80 -3.86
C GLU A 62 12.37 9.06 -3.21
N TRP A 63 12.95 9.44 -2.09
CA TRP A 63 12.55 10.62 -1.33
C TRP A 63 13.30 11.87 -1.78
N HIS A 64 12.56 12.96 -1.89
CA HIS A 64 13.11 14.29 -2.13
C HIS A 64 12.32 15.31 -1.30
N ASP A 65 13.00 16.33 -0.79
CA ASP A 65 12.40 17.35 0.09
C ASP A 65 11.30 18.19 -0.61
N ILE A 66 11.40 18.36 -1.93
CA ILE A 66 10.48 19.18 -2.74
C ILE A 66 9.50 18.31 -3.54
N HIS A 67 9.95 17.17 -4.06
CA HIS A 67 9.17 16.30 -4.95
C HIS A 67 8.95 14.93 -4.33
N ARG A 68 7.94 14.80 -3.48
CA ARG A 68 7.50 13.52 -2.93
C ARG A 68 6.23 13.09 -3.62
N ALA A 69 6.29 12.01 -4.35
CA ALA A 69 5.21 11.54 -5.20
C ALA A 69 4.90 10.06 -4.94
N ASN A 70 4.16 9.44 -5.83
CA ASN A 70 3.77 8.03 -5.73
C ASN A 70 4.96 7.07 -5.58
N HIS A 71 6.14 7.37 -6.13
CA HIS A 71 7.34 6.55 -5.97
C HIS A 71 7.74 6.41 -4.49
N TYR A 72 7.86 7.52 -3.79
CA TYR A 72 8.19 7.48 -2.37
C TYR A 72 7.07 6.83 -1.52
N LEU A 73 5.81 7.05 -1.89
CA LEU A 73 4.68 6.39 -1.23
C LEU A 73 4.72 4.87 -1.44
N ALA A 74 5.13 4.40 -2.62
CA ALA A 74 5.34 2.99 -2.90
C ALA A 74 6.48 2.39 -2.06
N ASP A 75 7.59 3.12 -1.91
CA ASP A 75 8.71 2.70 -1.06
C ASP A 75 8.25 2.50 0.38
N ILE A 76 7.49 3.46 0.93
CA ILE A 76 6.92 3.37 2.27
C ILE A 76 6.01 2.14 2.40
N ALA A 77 5.07 1.97 1.47
CA ALA A 77 4.12 0.86 1.50
C ALA A 77 4.84 -0.49 1.38
N GLY A 78 5.76 -0.63 0.40
CA GLY A 78 6.51 -1.88 0.21
C GLY A 78 7.40 -2.23 1.39
N LEU A 79 8.10 -1.24 1.98
CA LEU A 79 8.91 -1.46 3.19
C LEU A 79 8.05 -1.89 4.38
N LEU A 80 6.84 -1.32 4.51
CA LEU A 80 5.88 -1.69 5.53
C LEU A 80 5.44 -3.16 5.37
N PHE A 81 5.10 -3.62 4.16
CA PHE A 81 4.77 -5.02 3.90
C PHE A 81 5.93 -5.95 4.26
N VAL A 82 7.16 -5.60 3.90
CA VAL A 82 8.36 -6.37 4.24
C VAL A 82 8.56 -6.44 5.75
N ALA A 83 8.47 -5.32 6.46
CA ALA A 83 8.67 -5.24 7.90
C ALA A 83 7.57 -5.97 8.69
N ALA A 84 6.32 -5.93 8.20
CA ALA A 84 5.20 -6.67 8.79
C ALA A 84 5.40 -8.19 8.65
N TYR A 85 5.88 -8.66 7.51
CA TYR A 85 6.08 -10.09 7.22
C TYR A 85 7.29 -10.69 7.96
N LEU A 86 8.46 -10.06 7.88
CA LEU A 86 9.69 -10.60 8.49
C LEU A 86 9.57 -10.66 10.01
N SER A 87 10.23 -11.65 10.62
CA SER A 87 10.32 -11.75 12.09
C SER A 87 10.86 -10.45 12.69
N ARG A 88 10.47 -10.16 13.94
CA ARG A 88 10.97 -8.99 14.68
C ARG A 88 12.50 -9.06 14.84
N SER A 89 13.12 -7.95 14.59
CA SER A 89 14.52 -7.65 14.87
C SER A 89 14.64 -6.12 15.01
N ALA A 90 15.73 -5.64 15.59
CA ALA A 90 15.94 -4.20 15.70
C ALA A 90 15.88 -3.49 14.32
N GLU A 91 16.32 -4.14 13.24
CA GLU A 91 16.27 -3.60 11.87
C GLU A 91 14.82 -3.56 11.35
N THR A 92 14.06 -4.66 11.46
CA THR A 92 12.68 -4.73 10.95
C THR A 92 11.71 -3.88 11.78
N ASP A 93 11.92 -3.77 13.08
CA ASP A 93 11.13 -2.90 13.95
C ASP A 93 11.34 -1.43 13.60
N THR A 94 12.59 -1.04 13.29
CA THR A 94 12.93 0.30 12.78
C THR A 94 12.27 0.59 11.43
N TRP A 95 12.26 -0.36 10.50
CA TRP A 95 11.57 -0.25 9.21
C TRP A 95 10.06 -0.07 9.39
N LEU A 96 9.45 -0.83 10.29
CA LEU A 96 8.03 -0.75 10.57
C LEU A 96 7.65 0.62 11.13
N ALA A 97 8.37 1.10 12.14
CA ALA A 97 8.13 2.41 12.75
C ALA A 97 8.30 3.55 11.73
N PHE A 98 9.38 3.50 10.93
CA PHE A 98 9.62 4.46 9.85
C PHE A 98 8.46 4.48 8.86
N SER A 99 8.07 3.31 8.35
CA SER A 99 7.03 3.22 7.33
C SER A 99 5.69 3.74 7.83
N VAL A 100 5.30 3.44 9.07
CA VAL A 100 4.06 3.94 9.67
C VAL A 100 4.11 5.46 9.87
N GLN A 101 5.21 6.01 10.39
CA GLN A 101 5.37 7.46 10.56
C GLN A 101 5.29 8.21 9.22
N GLN A 102 5.98 7.69 8.19
CA GLN A 102 5.99 8.31 6.87
C GLN A 102 4.63 8.15 6.17
N LEU A 103 3.95 7.01 6.31
CA LEU A 103 2.62 6.81 5.74
C LEU A 103 1.63 7.86 6.27
N ILE A 104 1.60 8.07 7.59
CA ILE A 104 0.75 9.09 8.22
C ILE A 104 1.04 10.48 7.68
N LYS A 105 2.32 10.81 7.56
CA LYS A 105 2.79 12.10 7.07
C LYS A 105 2.44 12.33 5.60
N GLU A 106 2.74 11.35 4.74
CA GLU A 106 2.55 11.46 3.30
C GLU A 106 1.07 11.48 2.91
N VAL A 107 0.19 10.77 3.60
CA VAL A 107 -1.26 10.89 3.40
C VAL A 107 -1.73 12.35 3.61
N GLY A 108 -1.21 13.02 4.65
CA GLY A 108 -1.52 14.42 4.90
C GLY A 108 -0.96 15.41 3.86
N LEU A 109 0.13 15.04 3.17
CA LEU A 109 0.83 15.88 2.20
C LEU A 109 0.38 15.61 0.75
N GLN A 110 0.16 14.34 0.40
CA GLN A 110 -0.13 13.93 -0.97
C GLN A 110 -1.62 13.95 -1.32
N PHE A 111 -2.50 13.99 -0.32
CA PHE A 111 -3.93 14.07 -0.56
C PHE A 111 -4.52 15.35 0.01
N THR A 112 -5.28 16.06 -0.80
CA THR A 112 -5.96 17.30 -0.44
C THR A 112 -7.17 17.04 0.48
N SER A 113 -7.77 18.08 1.03
CA SER A 113 -8.89 17.95 1.98
C SER A 113 -10.13 17.28 1.41
N ASP A 114 -10.31 17.31 0.09
CA ASP A 114 -11.37 16.63 -0.65
C ASP A 114 -10.99 15.21 -1.11
N GLY A 115 -9.81 14.73 -0.72
CA GLY A 115 -9.32 13.39 -1.01
C GLY A 115 -8.55 13.22 -2.32
N ALA A 116 -8.46 14.25 -3.16
CA ALA A 116 -7.71 14.17 -4.42
C ALA A 116 -6.20 14.01 -4.16
N ASN A 117 -5.53 13.19 -4.96
CA ASN A 117 -4.07 13.14 -4.95
C ASN A 117 -3.51 14.38 -5.68
N PHE A 118 -2.44 14.97 -5.14
CA PHE A 118 -1.85 16.22 -5.62
C PHE A 118 -1.24 16.13 -7.02
N GLU A 119 -0.94 14.93 -7.53
CA GLU A 119 -0.41 14.73 -8.88
C GLU A 119 -1.44 15.01 -9.97
N ALA A 120 -2.67 15.36 -9.60
CA ALA A 120 -3.75 15.84 -10.49
C ALA A 120 -4.10 14.85 -11.62
N SER A 121 -3.91 13.56 -11.40
CA SER A 121 -4.31 12.47 -12.29
C SER A 121 -5.19 11.47 -11.56
N PRO A 122 -6.38 11.11 -12.05
CA PRO A 122 -7.18 10.03 -11.46
C PRO A 122 -6.51 8.67 -11.50
N SER A 123 -5.62 8.40 -12.46
CA SER A 123 -4.84 7.15 -12.50
C SER A 123 -3.81 7.09 -11.38
N TYR A 124 -3.06 8.17 -11.15
CA TYR A 124 -2.12 8.26 -10.03
C TYR A 124 -2.84 8.37 -8.68
N HIS A 125 -4.02 9.02 -8.64
CA HIS A 125 -4.89 8.98 -7.46
C HIS A 125 -5.27 7.54 -7.10
N ARG A 126 -5.66 6.70 -8.07
CA ARG A 126 -5.94 5.29 -7.84
C ARG A 126 -4.72 4.56 -7.26
N LEU A 127 -3.58 4.64 -7.95
CA LEU A 127 -2.35 3.98 -7.54
C LEU A 127 -1.94 4.36 -6.12
N SER A 128 -1.94 5.65 -5.81
CA SER A 128 -1.59 6.18 -4.49
C SER A 128 -2.62 5.80 -3.42
N SER A 129 -3.92 5.82 -3.74
CA SER A 129 -4.97 5.40 -2.81
C SER A 129 -4.89 3.90 -2.49
N GLU A 130 -4.55 3.05 -3.46
CA GLU A 130 -4.32 1.62 -3.23
C GLU A 130 -3.13 1.38 -2.30
N MET A 131 -2.01 2.07 -2.48
CA MET A 131 -0.86 1.99 -1.56
C MET A 131 -1.29 2.33 -0.13
N VAL A 132 -2.05 3.41 0.04
CA VAL A 132 -2.51 3.87 1.37
C VAL A 132 -3.49 2.88 1.99
N VAL A 133 -4.52 2.44 1.27
CA VAL A 133 -5.57 1.60 1.86
C VAL A 133 -5.04 0.23 2.25
N TYR A 134 -4.25 -0.43 1.39
CA TYR A 134 -3.70 -1.75 1.71
C TYR A 134 -2.63 -1.68 2.82
N ALA A 135 -1.79 -0.64 2.83
CA ALA A 135 -0.86 -0.40 3.93
C ALA A 135 -1.61 -0.15 5.25
N THR A 136 -2.72 0.58 5.22
CA THR A 136 -3.56 0.84 6.40
C THR A 136 -4.20 -0.45 6.91
N ALA A 137 -4.81 -1.26 6.03
CA ALA A 137 -5.41 -2.54 6.38
C ALA A 137 -4.38 -3.48 7.03
N LEU A 138 -3.18 -3.55 6.46
CA LEU A 138 -2.07 -4.33 7.02
C LEU A 138 -1.70 -3.87 8.44
N VAL A 139 -1.56 -2.56 8.68
CA VAL A 139 -1.24 -2.03 10.02
C VAL A 139 -2.35 -2.31 11.02
N LEU A 140 -3.62 -2.21 10.61
CA LEU A 140 -4.77 -2.52 11.48
C LEU A 140 -4.88 -4.00 11.84
N SER A 141 -4.28 -4.88 11.04
CA SER A 141 -4.25 -6.33 11.27
C SER A 141 -2.95 -6.83 11.91
N LEU A 142 -2.01 -5.94 12.25
CA LEU A 142 -0.75 -6.35 12.88
C LEU A 142 -1.01 -7.03 14.24
N PRO A 143 -0.30 -8.14 14.54
CA PRO A 143 -0.35 -8.75 15.85
C PRO A 143 0.30 -7.86 16.91
N ASP A 144 -0.04 -8.09 18.18
CA ASP A 144 0.37 -7.25 19.31
C ASP A 144 1.89 -7.06 19.41
N ASP A 145 2.66 -8.11 19.13
CA ASP A 145 4.12 -8.04 19.14
C ASP A 145 4.66 -7.09 18.06
N LYS A 146 4.06 -7.06 16.88
CA LYS A 146 4.40 -6.10 15.83
C LYS A 146 3.95 -4.68 16.18
N MET A 147 2.79 -4.53 16.81
CA MET A 147 2.35 -3.21 17.30
C MET A 147 3.30 -2.66 18.36
N ALA A 148 3.90 -3.51 19.22
CA ALA A 148 4.90 -3.09 20.20
C ALA A 148 6.16 -2.49 19.53
N ALA A 149 6.54 -2.95 18.34
CA ALA A 149 7.66 -2.40 17.59
C ALA A 149 7.52 -0.89 17.30
N LEU A 150 6.29 -0.37 17.21
CA LEU A 150 6.04 1.06 16.97
C LEU A 150 6.47 1.97 18.14
N THR A 151 6.70 1.38 19.31
CA THR A 151 7.16 2.10 20.51
C THR A 151 8.54 1.66 21.01
N GLU A 152 9.06 0.53 20.51
CA GLU A 152 10.27 -0.13 21.01
C GLU A 152 11.44 -0.12 20.00
N PHE A 153 11.30 0.58 18.87
CA PHE A 153 12.31 0.61 17.81
C PHE A 153 13.58 1.35 18.20
N ASP A 154 14.70 1.04 17.54
CA ASP A 154 15.98 1.74 17.68
C ASP A 154 16.19 2.72 16.51
N ASN A 155 15.95 4.00 16.75
CA ASN A 155 16.10 5.03 15.73
C ASN A 155 17.55 5.23 15.24
N HIS A 156 18.57 4.77 15.98
CA HIS A 156 19.97 4.84 15.56
C HIS A 156 20.31 3.89 14.41
N LEU A 157 19.47 2.90 14.16
CA LEU A 157 19.62 1.98 13.03
C LEU A 157 19.11 2.56 11.71
N TRP A 158 18.37 3.68 11.76
CA TRP A 158 17.89 4.33 10.55
C TRP A 158 18.92 5.35 10.05
N LEU A 159 19.60 5.02 8.95
CA LEU A 159 20.69 5.83 8.38
C LEU A 159 20.28 6.55 7.08
N SER A 160 19.05 6.36 6.63
CA SER A 160 18.53 6.92 5.37
C SER A 160 17.79 8.25 5.58
N HIS A 161 17.43 8.89 4.49
CA HIS A 161 16.58 10.09 4.49
C HIS A 161 15.19 9.75 3.93
N PRO A 162 14.14 10.38 4.47
CA PRO A 162 14.15 11.32 5.60
C PRO A 162 14.49 10.63 6.92
N PRO A 163 14.87 11.41 7.96
CA PRO A 163 15.15 10.84 9.27
C PRO A 163 13.88 10.20 9.88
N LEU A 164 14.08 9.13 10.62
CA LEU A 164 13.07 8.54 11.49
C LEU A 164 12.88 9.45 12.73
N ASP A 165 11.64 9.74 13.09
CA ASP A 165 11.32 10.42 14.34
C ASP A 165 11.66 9.48 15.52
N PRO A 166 12.50 9.89 16.47
CA PRO A 166 12.86 9.06 17.62
C PRO A 166 11.70 8.87 18.61
N ALA A 167 10.62 9.66 18.51
CA ALA A 167 9.50 9.52 19.41
C ALA A 167 8.71 8.23 19.12
N PRO A 168 8.24 7.52 20.16
CA PRO A 168 7.30 6.43 20.00
C PRO A 168 6.08 6.86 19.17
N VAL A 169 5.60 5.96 18.32
CA VAL A 169 4.39 6.24 17.53
C VAL A 169 3.18 6.29 18.47
N GLU A 170 2.46 7.41 18.43
CA GLU A 170 1.24 7.59 19.23
C GLU A 170 0.13 6.67 18.73
N LEU A 171 -0.67 6.11 19.66
CA LEU A 171 -1.79 5.24 19.33
C LEU A 171 -3.11 5.93 19.64
N PHE A 172 -4.09 5.77 18.75
CA PHE A 172 -5.40 6.39 18.78
C PHE A 172 -6.50 5.34 18.69
N PRO A 173 -7.71 5.60 19.24
CA PRO A 173 -8.89 4.77 18.97
C PRO A 173 -9.23 4.78 17.47
N VAL A 174 -9.53 3.61 16.93
CA VAL A 174 -10.08 3.50 15.56
C VAL A 174 -11.55 3.93 15.57
N PRO A 175 -11.97 4.86 14.70
CA PRO A 175 -13.36 5.31 14.65
C PRO A 175 -14.34 4.15 14.47
N GLY A 176 -15.34 4.06 15.36
CA GLY A 176 -16.36 3.01 15.30
C GLY A 176 -15.92 1.62 15.77
N SER A 177 -14.70 1.47 16.29
CA SER A 177 -14.14 0.19 16.76
C SER A 177 -13.59 0.29 18.18
N ALA A 178 -13.40 -0.86 18.83
CA ALA A 178 -12.67 -0.96 20.10
C ALA A 178 -11.13 -1.06 19.90
N GLN A 179 -10.66 -1.11 18.66
CA GLN A 179 -9.24 -1.21 18.34
C GLN A 179 -8.51 0.12 18.56
N ILE A 180 -7.21 0.01 18.77
CA ILE A 180 -6.28 1.13 18.74
C ILE A 180 -5.36 0.99 17.52
N SER A 181 -4.91 2.11 16.98
CA SER A 181 -4.02 2.15 15.81
C SER A 181 -3.12 3.37 15.86
N PRO A 182 -2.04 3.43 15.06
CA PRO A 182 -1.21 4.62 14.96
C PRO A 182 -1.88 5.75 14.16
N PHE A 183 -3.06 5.54 13.61
CA PHE A 183 -3.71 6.48 12.71
C PHE A 183 -4.68 7.41 13.47
N PRO A 184 -4.46 8.74 13.45
CA PRO A 184 -5.40 9.68 14.03
C PRO A 184 -6.71 9.76 13.22
N ALA A 185 -7.80 10.22 13.83
CA ALA A 185 -9.11 10.31 13.17
C ALA A 185 -9.08 11.04 11.82
N ARG A 186 -8.32 12.14 11.73
CA ARG A 186 -8.13 12.88 10.46
C ARG A 186 -7.52 12.05 9.32
N TYR A 187 -6.77 10.98 9.64
CA TYR A 187 -6.22 10.07 8.65
C TYR A 187 -7.34 9.24 8.02
N PHE A 188 -8.23 8.66 8.83
CA PHE A 188 -9.40 7.93 8.34
C PHE A 188 -10.36 8.83 7.55
N GLU A 189 -10.60 10.07 8.00
CA GLU A 189 -11.36 11.05 7.23
C GLU A 189 -10.76 11.28 5.84
N ARG A 190 -9.43 11.29 5.72
CA ARG A 190 -8.76 11.46 4.43
C ARG A 190 -8.95 10.24 3.53
N LEU A 191 -8.87 9.02 4.05
CA LEU A 191 -9.13 7.80 3.30
C LEU A 191 -10.57 7.75 2.78
N GLU A 192 -11.53 8.12 3.62
CA GLU A 192 -12.92 8.20 3.21
C GLU A 192 -13.13 9.20 2.06
N ARG A 193 -12.47 10.37 2.12
CA ARG A 193 -12.49 11.36 1.05
C ARG A 193 -11.83 10.87 -0.24
N MET A 194 -10.83 10.00 -0.20
CA MET A 194 -10.25 9.39 -1.42
C MET A 194 -11.29 8.57 -2.19
N ALA A 195 -12.13 7.78 -1.48
CA ALA A 195 -13.22 7.04 -2.11
C ALA A 195 -14.27 8.00 -2.69
N GLU A 196 -14.70 9.02 -1.94
CA GLU A 196 -15.65 10.02 -2.40
C GLU A 196 -15.13 10.77 -3.64
N PHE A 197 -13.86 11.16 -3.67
CA PHE A 197 -13.25 11.77 -4.85
C PHE A 197 -13.34 10.84 -6.07
N THR A 198 -12.98 9.56 -5.93
CA THR A 198 -13.08 8.56 -7.00
C THR A 198 -14.52 8.47 -7.54
N ILE A 199 -15.51 8.43 -6.64
CA ILE A 199 -16.93 8.41 -7.03
C ILE A 199 -17.31 9.66 -7.84
N HIS A 200 -16.95 10.84 -7.34
CA HIS A 200 -17.32 12.12 -7.96
C HIS A 200 -16.67 12.37 -9.33
N VAL A 201 -15.46 11.84 -9.57
CA VAL A 201 -14.79 11.99 -10.88
C VAL A 201 -15.10 10.82 -11.84
N THR A 202 -15.92 9.86 -11.42
CA THR A 202 -16.44 8.79 -12.28
C THR A 202 -17.63 9.30 -13.08
N LYS A 203 -17.57 9.14 -14.41
CA LYS A 203 -18.63 9.54 -15.33
C LYS A 203 -19.83 8.59 -15.24
N PRO A 204 -21.03 9.02 -15.70
CA PRO A 204 -22.24 8.17 -15.69
C PRO A 204 -22.11 6.83 -16.42
N ASN A 205 -21.11 6.67 -17.29
CA ASN A 205 -20.85 5.42 -17.99
C ASN A 205 -19.89 4.48 -17.19
N GLY A 206 -19.63 4.76 -15.91
CA GLY A 206 -18.78 3.98 -15.04
C GLY A 206 -17.26 4.12 -15.27
N ARG A 207 -16.84 4.98 -16.18
CA ARG A 207 -15.44 5.22 -16.48
C ARG A 207 -14.95 6.49 -15.80
N ILE A 208 -13.75 6.42 -15.22
CA ILE A 208 -13.10 7.59 -14.61
C ILE A 208 -12.88 8.71 -15.66
N ALA A 209 -12.92 9.96 -15.23
CA ALA A 209 -12.49 11.07 -16.06
C ALA A 209 -10.98 10.96 -16.32
N GLN A 210 -10.57 11.12 -17.59
CA GLN A 210 -9.15 11.13 -17.94
C GLN A 210 -8.63 12.57 -17.87
N ILE A 211 -7.88 12.86 -16.82
CA ILE A 211 -7.26 14.16 -16.55
C ILE A 211 -5.81 13.87 -16.17
N GLY A 212 -4.87 14.66 -16.70
CA GLY A 212 -3.45 14.43 -16.47
C GLY A 212 -2.95 13.12 -17.10
N ASP A 213 -1.90 12.59 -16.52
CA ASP A 213 -1.29 11.35 -16.96
C ASP A 213 -2.24 10.15 -16.74
N ASN A 214 -2.23 9.23 -17.68
CA ASN A 214 -3.10 8.07 -17.64
C ASN A 214 -2.30 6.80 -18.02
N ASP A 215 -2.06 5.98 -17.03
CA ASP A 215 -1.53 4.64 -17.20
C ASP A 215 -2.40 3.60 -16.46
N SER A 216 -2.05 2.32 -16.57
CA SER A 216 -2.75 1.22 -15.92
C SER A 216 -2.10 0.78 -14.60
N GLY A 217 -1.22 1.60 -14.02
CA GLY A 217 -0.49 1.31 -12.79
C GLY A 217 -1.43 0.98 -11.61
N ARG A 218 -1.13 -0.10 -10.91
CA ARG A 218 -1.85 -0.59 -9.73
C ARG A 218 -0.84 -1.04 -8.69
N PHE A 219 -1.18 -0.83 -7.41
CA PHE A 219 -0.39 -1.44 -6.33
C PHE A 219 -0.64 -2.94 -6.26
N PHE A 220 -1.91 -3.35 -6.15
CA PHE A 220 -2.34 -4.73 -6.34
C PHE A 220 -3.35 -4.82 -7.49
N LYS A 221 -3.21 -5.83 -8.32
CA LYS A 221 -4.16 -6.13 -9.40
C LYS A 221 -4.89 -7.44 -9.08
N LEU A 222 -5.79 -7.40 -8.08
CA LEU A 222 -6.44 -8.59 -7.55
C LEU A 222 -7.58 -9.07 -8.45
N CYS A 223 -8.51 -8.19 -8.80
CA CYS A 223 -9.67 -8.50 -9.65
C CYS A 223 -9.76 -7.53 -10.84
N PRO A 224 -8.88 -7.65 -11.86
CA PRO A 224 -8.96 -6.78 -13.03
C PRO A 224 -10.21 -7.11 -13.85
N SER A 225 -10.96 -6.08 -14.25
CA SER A 225 -12.10 -6.20 -15.14
C SER A 225 -11.67 -6.27 -16.60
N PHE A 226 -12.23 -7.20 -17.37
CA PHE A 226 -11.99 -7.32 -18.80
C PHE A 226 -13.29 -7.25 -19.59
N VAL A 227 -13.21 -6.68 -20.79
CA VAL A 227 -14.25 -6.76 -21.82
C VAL A 227 -13.67 -7.38 -23.07
N GLU A 228 -14.50 -8.02 -23.86
CA GLU A 228 -14.11 -8.52 -25.17
C GLU A 228 -14.21 -7.39 -26.21
N VAL A 229 -13.12 -7.13 -26.91
CA VAL A 229 -13.05 -6.20 -28.03
C VAL A 229 -12.38 -6.95 -29.20
N ASP A 230 -13.09 -7.07 -30.32
CA ASP A 230 -12.62 -7.78 -31.52
C ASP A 230 -12.08 -9.20 -31.21
N GLY A 231 -12.78 -9.94 -30.34
CA GLY A 231 -12.43 -11.31 -29.94
C GLY A 231 -11.21 -11.42 -29.02
N LYS A 232 -10.77 -10.31 -28.41
CA LYS A 232 -9.63 -10.28 -27.48
C LYS A 232 -10.06 -9.66 -26.14
N PRO A 233 -9.60 -10.21 -25.00
CA PRO A 233 -9.81 -9.58 -23.71
C PRO A 233 -9.03 -8.26 -23.64
N GLN A 234 -9.73 -7.17 -23.32
CA GLN A 234 -9.15 -5.85 -23.07
C GLN A 234 -9.48 -5.43 -21.64
N GLU A 235 -8.44 -5.08 -20.88
CA GLU A 235 -8.60 -4.61 -19.51
C GLU A 235 -9.33 -3.27 -19.47
N GLN A 236 -10.28 -3.15 -18.52
CA GLN A 236 -11.02 -1.92 -18.25
C GLN A 236 -10.25 -1.04 -17.25
N HIS A 237 -9.06 -0.56 -17.64
CA HIS A 237 -8.19 0.26 -16.75
C HIS A 237 -8.82 1.60 -16.31
N LEU A 238 -9.92 2.03 -16.94
CA LEU A 238 -10.69 3.21 -16.52
C LEU A 238 -11.82 2.90 -15.53
N ASP A 239 -11.97 1.64 -15.13
CA ASP A 239 -12.85 1.23 -14.05
C ASP A 239 -12.08 1.28 -12.72
N HIS A 240 -12.42 2.27 -11.87
CA HIS A 240 -11.76 2.46 -10.58
C HIS A 240 -12.62 2.01 -9.40
N ARG A 241 -13.69 1.25 -9.64
CA ARG A 241 -14.59 0.75 -8.58
C ARG A 241 -13.86 -0.14 -7.57
N SER A 242 -12.86 -0.89 -8.01
CA SER A 242 -12.02 -1.73 -7.13
C SER A 242 -11.35 -0.94 -6.01
N THR A 243 -10.91 0.29 -6.28
CA THR A 243 -10.29 1.15 -5.25
C THR A 243 -11.31 1.58 -4.20
N VAL A 244 -12.54 1.92 -4.62
CA VAL A 244 -13.63 2.25 -3.68
C VAL A 244 -14.01 1.02 -2.85
N ALA A 245 -14.03 -0.18 -3.46
CA ALA A 245 -14.26 -1.43 -2.76
C ALA A 245 -13.21 -1.70 -1.68
N ALA A 246 -11.93 -1.55 -2.01
CA ALA A 246 -10.83 -1.74 -1.05
C ALA A 246 -10.93 -0.75 0.12
N ILE A 247 -11.20 0.54 -0.16
CA ILE A 247 -11.41 1.53 0.89
C ILE A 247 -12.64 1.17 1.74
N ASN A 248 -13.71 0.64 1.13
CA ASN A 248 -14.92 0.26 1.84
C ASN A 248 -14.70 -0.90 2.83
N GLY A 249 -13.69 -1.73 2.64
CA GLY A 249 -13.28 -2.74 3.62
C GLY A 249 -12.94 -2.14 5.00
N LEU A 250 -12.48 -0.88 5.03
CA LEU A 250 -12.18 -0.16 6.28
C LEU A 250 -13.39 0.57 6.88
N PHE A 251 -14.45 0.86 6.10
CA PHE A 251 -15.53 1.77 6.53
C PHE A 251 -16.92 1.15 6.54
N ASP A 252 -17.16 0.07 5.81
CA ASP A 252 -18.46 -0.61 5.68
C ASP A 252 -19.62 0.35 5.35
N ARG A 253 -19.42 1.27 4.39
CA ARG A 253 -20.43 2.24 3.96
C ARG A 253 -21.28 1.68 2.82
N SER A 254 -22.59 1.66 3.02
CA SER A 254 -23.55 1.18 1.99
C SER A 254 -23.40 1.92 0.66
N GLY A 255 -23.17 3.25 0.66
CA GLY A 255 -22.98 4.02 -0.56
C GLY A 255 -21.69 3.66 -1.32
N PHE A 256 -20.63 3.27 -0.64
CA PHE A 256 -19.40 2.78 -1.27
C PHE A 256 -19.62 1.37 -1.84
N ALA A 257 -20.31 0.49 -1.10
CA ALA A 257 -20.65 -0.85 -1.55
C ALA A 257 -21.56 -0.80 -2.80
N GLU A 258 -22.57 0.08 -2.82
CA GLU A 258 -23.46 0.28 -3.96
C GLU A 258 -22.67 0.76 -5.21
N PHE A 259 -21.76 1.73 -5.04
CA PHE A 259 -20.94 2.21 -6.14
C PHE A 259 -19.97 1.14 -6.67
N ALA A 260 -19.30 0.42 -5.79
CA ALA A 260 -18.36 -0.64 -6.16
C ALA A 260 -19.05 -1.79 -6.89
N GLY A 261 -20.24 -2.17 -6.41
CA GLY A 261 -20.99 -3.30 -6.94
C GLY A 261 -20.42 -4.67 -6.53
N PRO A 262 -21.10 -5.77 -6.90
CA PRO A 262 -20.77 -7.11 -6.41
C PRO A 262 -19.47 -7.70 -6.99
N ASP A 263 -18.96 -7.16 -8.08
CA ASP A 263 -17.78 -7.70 -8.79
C ASP A 263 -16.47 -7.53 -8.00
N PHE A 264 -16.46 -6.65 -6.99
CA PHE A 264 -15.27 -6.27 -6.21
C PHE A 264 -15.38 -6.63 -4.73
N THR A 265 -16.16 -7.64 -4.37
CA THR A 265 -16.30 -8.10 -2.98
C THR A 265 -14.99 -8.65 -2.41
N PHE A 266 -14.12 -9.17 -3.25
CA PHE A 266 -12.81 -9.66 -2.83
C PHE A 266 -11.91 -8.53 -2.33
N GLU A 267 -11.84 -7.41 -3.04
CA GLU A 267 -11.10 -6.22 -2.60
C GLU A 267 -11.62 -5.65 -1.28
N THR A 268 -12.93 -5.75 -1.03
CA THR A 268 -13.54 -5.33 0.24
C THR A 268 -13.13 -6.23 1.40
N SER A 269 -12.81 -7.51 1.14
CA SER A 269 -12.54 -8.52 2.17
C SER A 269 -11.06 -8.64 2.55
N ILE A 270 -10.16 -8.08 1.79
CA ILE A 270 -8.71 -8.04 2.06
C ILE A 270 -8.35 -6.87 2.96
#